data_9ec87ba4f3f484028840eb2a4775ad7c
#
_entry.id   9ec87ba4f3f484028840eb2a4775ad7c
#
_cell.length_a   1.000
_cell.length_b   1.000
_cell.length_c   1.000
_cell.angle_alpha   90.00
_cell.angle_beta   90.00
_cell.angle_gamma   90.00
#
_symmetry.space_group_name_H-M   'P 1'
#
loop_
_entity.id
_entity.type
_entity.pdbx_description
1 polymer ?
#
loop_
_entity_poly.entity_id
_entity_poly.type
_entity_poly.pdbx_seq_one_letter_code
_entity_poly.pdbx_strand_id
1 'polypeptide(L)'
;MHVEFPVDEKSLRYIETMEDDPDIKAVISILLDKRKEDFYNYASIVCFCYREQDLMNLPDVRHIPDKVKAWIKRKSFDQDPAYFTFFKHLFSLYSGFVQTYEGWDKLGKYRSVIPESYVYHRMREKYASRPEVKVERECFVVIDEWDSRTHRAKAEGQKVDVGVWDDIAQRGEVYEVKVKVYIKQKEHQLKFLEIIRKLSNKKVNVFLASFAPKNVVLQHLKAFFPGRDLSQINIMGVDELRNL
;
A
#
# COMPACT_ATOMS: atom_id res chain seq x y z
N MET A 1 -20.56 -12.02 17.61
CA MET A 1 -19.51 -12.12 16.59
C MET A 1 -18.27 -11.43 17.18
N HIS A 2 -17.22 -12.16 17.34
CA HIS A 2 -15.93 -11.70 17.81
C HIS A 2 -15.01 -11.47 16.61
N VAL A 3 -14.34 -10.30 16.54
CA VAL A 3 -13.36 -9.97 15.51
C VAL A 3 -12.12 -9.42 16.18
N GLU A 4 -10.96 -9.96 15.80
CA GLU A 4 -9.65 -9.50 16.24
C GLU A 4 -8.68 -9.40 15.09
N PHE A 5 -7.69 -8.52 15.25
CA PHE A 5 -6.57 -8.34 14.32
C PHE A 5 -5.23 -8.59 15.05
N PRO A 6 -4.87 -9.86 15.32
CA PRO A 6 -3.59 -10.18 15.95
C PRO A 6 -2.42 -9.78 15.05
N VAL A 7 -1.50 -8.99 15.58
CA VAL A 7 -0.33 -8.52 14.86
C VAL A 7 0.68 -9.66 14.63
N ASP A 8 1.25 -9.71 13.42
CA ASP A 8 2.44 -10.51 13.15
C ASP A 8 3.69 -9.72 13.56
N GLU A 9 4.15 -9.94 14.77
CA GLU A 9 5.28 -9.22 15.37
C GLU A 9 6.55 -9.26 14.49
N LYS A 10 6.79 -10.36 13.79
CA LYS A 10 7.96 -10.51 12.91
C LYS A 10 7.86 -9.57 11.71
N SER A 11 6.69 -9.52 11.05
CA SER A 11 6.45 -8.63 9.93
C SER A 11 6.39 -7.17 10.37
N LEU A 12 5.76 -6.89 11.52
CA LEU A 12 5.71 -5.54 12.08
C LEU A 12 7.12 -4.98 12.31
N ARG A 13 7.99 -5.68 13.03
CA ARG A 13 9.37 -5.24 13.26
C ARG A 13 10.14 -5.01 11.97
N TYR A 14 9.92 -5.85 10.97
CA TYR A 14 10.56 -5.69 9.67
C TYR A 14 10.09 -4.40 8.96
N ILE A 15 8.80 -4.10 8.98
CA ILE A 15 8.24 -2.86 8.42
C ILE A 15 8.74 -1.62 9.17
N GLU A 16 8.75 -1.66 10.51
CA GLU A 16 9.27 -0.58 11.36
C GLU A 16 10.75 -0.29 11.04
N THR A 17 11.56 -1.35 10.89
CA THR A 17 12.97 -1.19 10.48
C THR A 17 13.09 -0.51 9.12
N MET A 18 12.20 -0.81 8.18
CA MET A 18 12.21 -0.13 6.88
C MET A 18 11.74 1.32 6.96
N GLU A 19 10.77 1.63 7.82
CA GLU A 19 10.31 3.01 8.03
C GLU A 19 11.37 3.90 8.71
N ASP A 20 12.31 3.29 9.43
CA ASP A 20 13.46 4.01 10.01
C ASP A 20 14.51 4.43 8.97
N ASP A 21 14.44 3.89 7.75
CA ASP A 21 15.27 4.38 6.64
C ASP A 21 14.95 5.87 6.38
N PRO A 22 15.97 6.76 6.38
CA PRO A 22 15.76 8.20 6.25
C PRO A 22 14.99 8.62 4.99
N ASP A 23 15.21 7.94 3.88
CA ASP A 23 14.54 8.26 2.61
C ASP A 23 13.09 7.78 2.62
N ILE A 24 12.79 6.61 3.19
CA ILE A 24 11.41 6.13 3.38
C ILE A 24 10.65 7.07 4.32
N LYS A 25 11.24 7.41 5.45
CA LYS A 25 10.65 8.33 6.42
C LYS A 25 10.33 9.68 5.81
N ALA A 26 11.26 10.23 5.01
CA ALA A 26 11.03 11.49 4.29
C ALA A 26 9.89 11.37 3.29
N VAL A 27 9.83 10.30 2.50
CA VAL A 27 8.76 10.06 1.51
C VAL A 27 7.39 9.95 2.20
N ILE A 28 7.29 9.16 3.26
CA ILE A 28 6.04 8.98 4.01
C ILE A 28 5.60 10.32 4.65
N SER A 29 6.53 11.03 5.30
CA SER A 29 6.25 12.33 5.92
C SER A 29 5.70 13.34 4.91
N ILE A 30 6.32 13.43 3.73
CA ILE A 30 5.85 14.30 2.65
C ILE A 30 4.44 13.91 2.20
N LEU A 31 4.17 12.62 2.00
CA LEU A 31 2.84 12.14 1.60
C LEU A 31 1.77 12.45 2.63
N LEU A 32 2.08 12.35 3.92
CA LEU A 32 1.15 12.63 5.02
C LEU A 32 0.86 14.13 5.18
N ASP A 33 1.86 14.99 4.94
CA ASP A 33 1.76 16.45 5.08
C ASP A 33 1.05 17.12 3.89
N LYS A 34 0.96 16.45 2.75
CA LYS A 34 0.41 17.08 1.53
C LYS A 34 -1.10 17.25 1.58
N ARG A 35 -1.54 18.45 1.16
CA ARG A 35 -2.95 18.75 0.91
C ARG A 35 -3.50 17.83 -0.18
N LYS A 36 -4.81 17.60 -0.15
CA LYS A 36 -5.50 16.64 -1.03
C LYS A 36 -5.15 16.78 -2.51
N GLU A 37 -4.96 17.99 -3.01
CA GLU A 37 -4.67 18.27 -4.42
C GLU A 37 -3.27 17.80 -4.84
N ASP A 38 -2.28 18.00 -3.98
CA ASP A 38 -0.89 17.61 -4.27
C ASP A 38 -0.65 16.11 -4.11
N PHE A 39 -1.41 15.43 -3.25
CA PHE A 39 -1.24 14.01 -3.00
C PHE A 39 -1.24 13.17 -4.29
N TYR A 40 -2.14 13.48 -5.23
CA TYR A 40 -2.21 12.78 -6.51
C TYR A 40 -0.88 12.82 -7.27
N ASN A 41 -0.21 13.96 -7.28
CA ASN A 41 1.06 14.14 -7.97
C ASN A 41 2.17 13.31 -7.33
N TYR A 42 2.29 13.34 -6.00
CA TYR A 42 3.28 12.54 -5.26
C TYR A 42 3.04 11.04 -5.41
N ALA A 43 1.82 10.58 -5.28
CA ALA A 43 1.44 9.19 -5.52
C ALA A 43 1.75 8.75 -6.97
N SER A 44 1.56 9.65 -7.95
CA SER A 44 1.93 9.41 -9.35
C SER A 44 3.43 9.22 -9.53
N ILE A 45 4.26 9.97 -8.80
CA ILE A 45 5.73 9.80 -8.79
C ILE A 45 6.10 8.43 -8.23
N VAL A 46 5.50 8.02 -7.11
CA VAL A 46 5.72 6.67 -6.54
C VAL A 46 5.34 5.58 -7.54
N CYS A 47 4.17 5.69 -8.16
CA CYS A 47 3.72 4.74 -9.17
C CYS A 47 4.62 4.71 -10.42
N PHE A 48 5.17 5.84 -10.82
CA PHE A 48 6.08 5.93 -11.95
C PHE A 48 7.41 5.24 -11.63
N CYS A 49 8.04 5.61 -10.52
CA CYS A 49 9.30 5.01 -10.08
C CYS A 49 9.19 3.50 -9.86
N TYR A 50 8.02 3.00 -9.46
CA TYR A 50 7.78 1.57 -9.34
C TYR A 50 7.98 0.79 -10.66
N ARG A 51 7.74 1.42 -11.82
CA ARG A 51 7.82 0.76 -13.13
C ARG A 51 9.20 0.82 -13.76
N GLU A 52 9.97 1.85 -13.43
CA GLU A 52 11.18 2.18 -14.18
C GLU A 52 12.38 1.42 -13.64
N GLN A 53 12.58 0.21 -14.16
CA GLN A 53 13.77 -0.61 -13.85
C GLN A 53 15.07 0.14 -14.17
N ASP A 54 15.06 1.02 -15.19
CA ASP A 54 16.21 1.81 -15.56
C ASP A 54 16.67 2.80 -14.47
N LEU A 55 15.76 3.20 -13.55
CA LEU A 55 16.13 4.04 -12.41
C LEU A 55 16.99 3.32 -11.38
N MET A 56 16.94 2.00 -11.37
CA MET A 56 17.63 1.20 -10.38
C MET A 56 19.12 1.01 -10.67
N ASN A 57 19.54 1.24 -11.91
CA ASN A 57 20.92 1.04 -12.36
C ASN A 57 21.69 2.36 -12.49
N LEU A 58 21.14 3.47 -12.00
CA LEU A 58 21.77 4.76 -12.17
C LEU A 58 22.76 5.05 -11.02
N PRO A 59 23.96 5.51 -11.33
CA PRO A 59 24.96 5.84 -10.32
C PRO A 59 24.56 7.05 -9.47
N ASP A 60 23.81 7.98 -10.03
CA ASP A 60 23.28 9.16 -9.31
C ASP A 60 22.16 9.85 -10.10
N VAL A 61 21.53 10.86 -9.47
CA VAL A 61 20.40 11.64 -10.04
C VAL A 61 20.75 12.35 -11.35
N ARG A 62 22.02 12.64 -11.63
CA ARG A 62 22.45 13.33 -12.86
C ARG A 62 22.31 12.45 -14.10
N HIS A 63 22.25 11.12 -13.89
CA HIS A 63 22.16 10.13 -14.94
C HIS A 63 20.71 9.66 -15.22
N ILE A 64 19.72 10.43 -14.78
CA ILE A 64 18.30 10.10 -15.03
C ILE A 64 18.07 9.97 -16.55
N PRO A 65 17.47 8.84 -17.00
CA PRO A 65 17.18 8.63 -18.41
C PRO A 65 16.31 9.74 -19.03
N ASP A 66 16.52 10.07 -20.28
CA ASP A 66 15.79 11.16 -20.95
C ASP A 66 14.28 10.95 -20.98
N LYS A 67 13.82 9.70 -21.06
CA LYS A 67 12.39 9.38 -20.96
C LYS A 67 11.78 9.80 -19.61
N VAL A 68 12.56 9.67 -18.53
CA VAL A 68 12.17 10.08 -17.17
C VAL A 68 12.18 11.60 -17.05
N LYS A 69 13.24 12.25 -17.56
CA LYS A 69 13.31 13.72 -17.65
C LYS A 69 12.14 14.28 -18.43
N ALA A 70 11.81 13.68 -19.58
CA ALA A 70 10.67 14.08 -20.39
C ALA A 70 9.33 13.91 -19.66
N TRP A 71 9.18 12.86 -18.87
CA TRP A 71 7.98 12.65 -18.06
C TRP A 71 7.87 13.70 -16.94
N ILE A 72 8.97 13.95 -16.18
CA ILE A 72 9.04 15.00 -15.15
C ILE A 72 8.65 16.36 -15.74
N LYS A 73 9.25 16.74 -16.87
CA LYS A 73 8.96 18.00 -17.59
C LYS A 73 7.49 18.09 -18.04
N ARG A 74 6.97 17.02 -18.66
CA ARG A 74 5.56 16.98 -19.10
C ARG A 74 4.57 17.14 -17.96
N LYS A 75 4.94 16.75 -16.74
CA LYS A 75 4.14 16.90 -15.52
C LYS A 75 4.44 18.20 -14.77
N SER A 76 5.36 19.01 -15.27
CA SER A 76 5.85 20.24 -14.63
C SER A 76 6.41 20.06 -13.23
N PHE A 77 6.87 18.85 -12.90
CA PHE A 77 7.46 18.55 -11.59
C PHE A 77 8.85 19.17 -11.42
N ASP A 78 9.52 19.53 -12.52
CA ASP A 78 10.79 20.26 -12.52
C ASP A 78 10.65 21.74 -12.11
N GLN A 79 9.43 22.28 -12.10
CA GLN A 79 9.15 23.66 -11.72
C GLN A 79 8.97 23.82 -10.20
N ASP A 80 8.70 22.74 -9.47
CA ASP A 80 8.53 22.77 -8.03
C ASP A 80 9.67 21.97 -7.35
N PRO A 81 10.56 22.66 -6.58
CA PRO A 81 11.65 22.02 -5.85
C PRO A 81 11.19 20.90 -4.90
N ALA A 82 9.95 20.97 -4.38
CA ALA A 82 9.41 19.97 -3.49
C ALA A 82 9.20 18.62 -4.19
N TYR A 83 8.70 18.60 -5.43
CA TYR A 83 8.61 17.37 -6.22
C TYR A 83 9.97 16.78 -6.54
N PHE A 84 10.95 17.65 -6.83
CA PHE A 84 12.29 17.19 -7.12
C PHE A 84 12.98 16.58 -5.88
N THR A 85 12.77 17.17 -4.71
CA THR A 85 13.26 16.63 -3.43
C THR A 85 12.63 15.26 -3.14
N PHE A 86 11.32 15.13 -3.31
CA PHE A 86 10.61 13.85 -3.16
C PHE A 86 11.16 12.78 -4.12
N PHE A 87 11.35 13.15 -5.38
CA PHE A 87 11.93 12.25 -6.37
C PHE A 87 13.35 11.79 -6.01
N LYS A 88 14.18 12.69 -5.43
CA LYS A 88 15.52 12.33 -4.96
C LYS A 88 15.49 11.26 -3.88
N HIS A 89 14.61 11.36 -2.89
CA HIS A 89 14.47 10.34 -1.86
C HIS A 89 14.08 8.98 -2.46
N LEU A 90 13.09 8.94 -3.34
CA LEU A 90 12.72 7.70 -4.04
C LEU A 90 13.87 7.16 -4.89
N PHE A 91 14.60 8.03 -5.55
CA PHE A 91 15.74 7.64 -6.38
C PHE A 91 16.86 7.06 -5.53
N SER A 92 17.19 7.69 -4.39
CA SER A 92 18.19 7.18 -3.44
C SER A 92 17.86 5.77 -2.97
N LEU A 93 16.60 5.55 -2.57
CA LEU A 93 16.11 4.22 -2.19
C LEU A 93 16.32 3.19 -3.30
N TYR A 94 16.00 3.54 -4.53
CA TYR A 94 16.03 2.58 -5.64
C TYR A 94 17.44 2.32 -6.17
N SER A 95 18.31 3.31 -6.17
CA SER A 95 19.70 3.15 -6.65
C SER A 95 20.57 2.29 -5.73
N GLY A 96 20.25 2.24 -4.44
CA GLY A 96 20.99 1.46 -3.44
C GLY A 96 20.83 -0.06 -3.52
N PHE A 97 19.80 -0.58 -4.27
CA PHE A 97 19.42 -1.99 -4.20
C PHE A 97 19.84 -2.85 -5.40
N VAL A 98 20.57 -2.33 -6.35
CA VAL A 98 20.55 -2.79 -7.73
C VAL A 98 21.46 -3.98 -8.07
N GLN A 99 22.33 -4.44 -7.21
CA GLN A 99 23.41 -5.32 -7.69
C GLN A 99 23.26 -6.81 -7.35
N THR A 100 22.26 -7.22 -6.58
CA THR A 100 22.08 -8.61 -6.19
C THR A 100 20.64 -9.08 -6.29
N TYR A 101 20.43 -10.40 -6.43
CA TYR A 101 19.07 -11.01 -6.40
C TYR A 101 18.34 -10.68 -5.09
N GLU A 102 19.06 -10.68 -3.96
CA GLU A 102 18.52 -10.24 -2.66
C GLU A 102 18.12 -8.76 -2.64
N GLY A 103 18.85 -7.91 -3.38
CA GLY A 103 18.51 -6.51 -3.54
C GLY A 103 17.15 -6.29 -4.21
N TRP A 104 16.78 -7.11 -5.19
CA TRP A 104 15.48 -7.05 -5.85
C TRP A 104 14.31 -7.38 -4.91
N ASP A 105 14.46 -8.40 -4.08
CA ASP A 105 13.44 -8.76 -3.10
C ASP A 105 13.26 -7.66 -2.05
N LYS A 106 14.37 -7.11 -1.55
CA LYS A 106 14.36 -5.96 -0.64
C LYS A 106 13.67 -4.75 -1.28
N LEU A 107 14.01 -4.40 -2.53
CA LEU A 107 13.37 -3.30 -3.23
C LEU A 107 11.86 -3.48 -3.37
N GLY A 108 11.38 -4.70 -3.66
CA GLY A 108 9.97 -5.03 -3.69
C GLY A 108 9.26 -4.70 -2.37
N LYS A 109 9.90 -5.03 -1.25
CA LYS A 109 9.39 -4.76 0.09
C LYS A 109 9.40 -3.26 0.42
N TYR A 110 10.49 -2.54 0.13
CA TYR A 110 10.56 -1.09 0.32
C TYR A 110 9.49 -0.34 -0.48
N ARG A 111 9.16 -0.81 -1.67
CA ARG A 111 8.08 -0.22 -2.48
C ARG A 111 6.71 -0.43 -1.87
N SER A 112 6.47 -1.55 -1.21
CA SER A 112 5.18 -1.84 -0.59
C SER A 112 4.98 -1.05 0.70
N VAL A 113 6.04 -0.83 1.47
CA VAL A 113 5.99 -0.09 2.74
C VAL A 113 5.43 1.32 2.59
N ILE A 114 5.80 2.04 1.54
CA ILE A 114 5.35 3.43 1.35
C ILE A 114 3.82 3.57 1.34
N PRO A 115 3.05 2.88 0.48
CA PRO A 115 1.60 2.99 0.49
C PRO A 115 0.94 2.35 1.71
N GLU A 116 1.49 1.24 2.23
CA GLU A 116 1.00 0.56 3.43
C GLU A 116 1.10 1.47 4.65
N SER A 117 2.25 2.10 4.86
CA SER A 117 2.47 3.06 5.94
C SER A 117 1.60 4.31 5.79
N TYR A 118 1.44 4.82 4.56
CA TYR A 118 0.53 5.93 4.33
C TYR A 118 -0.89 5.60 4.81
N VAL A 119 -1.45 4.46 4.40
CA VAL A 119 -2.81 4.05 4.82
C VAL A 119 -2.88 3.85 6.33
N TYR A 120 -1.89 3.17 6.92
CA TYR A 120 -1.83 2.94 8.36
C TYR A 120 -1.84 4.26 9.16
N HIS A 121 -0.97 5.20 8.83
CA HIS A 121 -0.89 6.47 9.53
C HIS A 121 -2.17 7.31 9.36
N ARG A 122 -2.78 7.31 8.16
CA ARG A 122 -4.07 7.97 7.95
C ARG A 122 -5.19 7.36 8.78
N MET A 123 -5.23 6.04 8.92
CA MET A 123 -6.22 5.38 9.79
C MET A 123 -5.98 5.71 11.26
N ARG A 124 -4.74 5.72 11.71
CA ARG A 124 -4.41 6.14 13.07
C ARG A 124 -4.80 7.59 13.35
N GLU A 125 -4.54 8.49 12.43
CA GLU A 125 -4.93 9.90 12.52
C GLU A 125 -6.47 10.04 12.57
N LYS A 126 -7.17 9.39 11.66
CA LYS A 126 -8.64 9.38 11.56
C LYS A 126 -9.31 8.94 12.87
N TYR A 127 -8.75 7.96 13.55
CA TYR A 127 -9.31 7.38 14.76
C TYR A 127 -8.58 7.79 16.05
N ALA A 128 -7.68 8.76 16.01
CA ALA A 128 -6.85 9.18 17.15
C ALA A 128 -7.66 9.62 18.39
N SER A 129 -8.86 10.18 18.19
CA SER A 129 -9.77 10.61 19.27
C SER A 129 -10.73 9.52 19.75
N ARG A 130 -10.62 8.29 19.24
CA ARG A 130 -11.54 7.18 19.48
C ARG A 130 -10.79 5.98 20.08
N PRO A 131 -10.61 5.94 21.41
CA PRO A 131 -9.83 4.89 22.08
C PRO A 131 -10.43 3.47 21.94
N GLU A 132 -11.73 3.39 21.64
CA GLU A 132 -12.44 2.13 21.35
C GLU A 132 -12.10 1.55 19.97
N VAL A 133 -11.44 2.32 19.09
CA VAL A 133 -11.05 1.88 17.76
C VAL A 133 -9.59 1.46 17.75
N LYS A 134 -9.34 0.20 17.45
CA LYS A 134 -8.01 -0.36 17.28
C LYS A 134 -7.61 -0.25 15.81
N VAL A 135 -6.40 0.21 15.56
CA VAL A 135 -5.79 0.27 14.22
C VAL A 135 -4.48 -0.49 14.27
N GLU A 136 -4.44 -1.63 13.59
CA GLU A 136 -3.31 -2.53 13.56
C GLU A 136 -2.76 -2.67 12.14
N ARG A 137 -1.48 -3.00 12.02
CA ARG A 137 -0.82 -3.28 10.73
C ARG A 137 -0.21 -4.67 10.74
N GLU A 138 0.03 -5.22 9.53
CA GLU A 138 0.60 -6.57 9.39
C GLU A 138 -0.13 -7.61 10.25
N CYS A 139 -1.44 -7.62 10.20
CA CYS A 139 -2.24 -8.41 11.11
C CYS A 139 -2.93 -9.60 10.45
N PHE A 140 -3.03 -10.66 11.20
CA PHE A 140 -3.95 -11.76 10.91
C PHE A 140 -5.38 -11.32 11.20
N VAL A 141 -6.34 -12.09 10.71
CA VAL A 141 -7.77 -11.82 10.94
C VAL A 141 -8.39 -13.02 11.64
N VAL A 142 -9.02 -12.78 12.79
CA VAL A 142 -9.79 -13.76 13.54
C VAL A 142 -11.25 -13.33 13.54
N ILE A 143 -12.17 -14.22 13.15
CA ILE A 143 -13.61 -13.99 13.14
C ILE A 143 -14.27 -15.22 13.77
N ASP A 144 -14.78 -15.07 14.99
CA ASP A 144 -15.30 -16.18 15.80
C ASP A 144 -14.27 -17.33 15.91
N GLU A 145 -14.57 -18.51 15.40
CA GLU A 145 -13.66 -19.67 15.40
C GLU A 145 -12.71 -19.71 14.19
N TRP A 146 -12.90 -18.84 13.21
CA TRP A 146 -12.06 -18.79 12.02
C TRP A 146 -10.82 -17.92 12.25
N ASP A 147 -9.65 -18.46 11.91
CA ASP A 147 -8.35 -17.81 12.08
C ASP A 147 -7.54 -17.88 10.78
N SER A 148 -7.15 -16.72 10.25
CA SER A 148 -6.40 -16.63 9.00
C SER A 148 -4.99 -17.22 9.07
N ARG A 149 -4.44 -17.43 10.27
CA ARG A 149 -3.16 -18.14 10.48
C ARG A 149 -3.24 -19.60 10.06
N THR A 150 -4.41 -20.21 10.20
CA THR A 150 -4.67 -21.60 9.81
C THR A 150 -5.16 -21.73 8.37
N HIS A 151 -5.47 -20.63 7.72
CA HIS A 151 -5.98 -20.61 6.34
C HIS A 151 -4.84 -20.82 5.36
N ARG A 152 -4.66 -22.08 4.94
CA ARG A 152 -3.54 -22.60 4.15
C ARG A 152 -3.55 -22.21 2.66
N ALA A 153 -3.67 -20.93 2.33
CA ALA A 153 -3.22 -20.46 1.01
C ALA A 153 -1.69 -20.28 0.95
N LYS A 154 -1.04 -20.14 2.13
CA LYS A 154 0.42 -20.07 2.33
C LYS A 154 0.77 -20.78 3.64
N ALA A 155 1.98 -21.32 3.74
CA ALA A 155 2.48 -22.01 4.94
C ALA A 155 2.50 -21.13 6.20
N GLU A 156 2.54 -19.81 6.07
CA GLU A 156 2.64 -18.81 7.15
C GLU A 156 1.30 -18.15 7.51
N GLY A 157 0.17 -18.63 6.94
CA GLY A 157 -1.12 -17.94 7.07
C GLY A 157 -1.25 -16.75 6.11
N GLN A 158 -2.39 -16.05 6.17
CA GLN A 158 -2.68 -14.89 5.34
C GLN A 158 -3.02 -13.67 6.18
N LYS A 159 -2.41 -12.54 5.87
CA LYS A 159 -2.50 -11.27 6.59
C LYS A 159 -3.15 -10.20 5.75
N VAL A 160 -3.59 -9.12 6.41
CA VAL A 160 -3.94 -7.85 5.80
C VAL A 160 -2.91 -6.79 6.18
N ASP A 161 -2.69 -5.83 5.31
CA ASP A 161 -1.69 -4.78 5.52
C ASP A 161 -2.14 -3.82 6.65
N VAL A 162 -3.46 -3.49 6.73
CA VAL A 162 -4.05 -2.69 7.82
C VAL A 162 -5.42 -3.25 8.21
N GLY A 163 -5.65 -3.42 9.52
CA GLY A 163 -6.91 -3.80 10.12
C GLY A 163 -7.41 -2.72 11.09
N VAL A 164 -8.70 -2.41 11.05
CA VAL A 164 -9.37 -1.44 11.91
C VAL A 164 -10.61 -2.10 12.52
N TRP A 165 -10.76 -2.02 13.85
CA TRP A 165 -11.94 -2.53 14.53
C TRP A 165 -12.46 -1.57 15.58
N ASP A 166 -13.74 -1.29 15.53
CA ASP A 166 -14.47 -0.47 16.49
C ASP A 166 -15.25 -1.40 17.44
N ASP A 167 -14.78 -1.49 18.68
CA ASP A 167 -15.34 -2.36 19.69
C ASP A 167 -16.78 -1.96 20.10
N ILE A 168 -17.13 -0.68 20.02
CA ILE A 168 -18.48 -0.18 20.35
C ILE A 168 -19.43 -0.35 19.16
N ALA A 169 -19.05 0.13 17.98
CA ALA A 169 -19.89 0.04 16.80
C ALA A 169 -19.96 -1.39 16.22
N GLN A 170 -19.10 -2.31 16.67
CA GLN A 170 -18.99 -3.69 16.17
C GLN A 170 -18.84 -3.74 14.65
N ARG A 171 -17.97 -2.88 14.12
CA ARG A 171 -17.67 -2.72 12.70
C ARG A 171 -16.17 -2.54 12.48
N GLY A 172 -15.71 -2.98 11.33
CA GLY A 172 -14.30 -2.86 10.99
C GLY A 172 -14.04 -2.61 9.53
N GLU A 173 -12.77 -2.38 9.26
CA GLU A 173 -12.22 -2.18 7.92
C GLU A 173 -10.92 -2.96 7.80
N VAL A 174 -10.68 -3.60 6.67
CA VAL A 174 -9.38 -4.20 6.34
C VAL A 174 -8.91 -3.69 5.00
N TYR A 175 -7.62 -3.46 4.90
CA TYR A 175 -6.97 -2.92 3.71
C TYR A 175 -5.87 -3.87 3.24
N GLU A 176 -5.95 -4.26 1.98
CA GLU A 176 -4.85 -4.80 1.18
C GLU A 176 -4.33 -3.66 0.33
N VAL A 177 -3.10 -3.23 0.54
CA VAL A 177 -2.55 -2.00 -0.05
C VAL A 177 -1.48 -2.33 -1.08
N LYS A 178 -1.51 -1.66 -2.23
CA LYS A 178 -0.56 -1.89 -3.31
C LYS A 178 -0.16 -0.57 -3.97
N VAL A 179 1.11 -0.43 -4.35
CA VAL A 179 1.52 0.69 -5.21
C VAL A 179 0.75 0.65 -6.51
N LYS A 180 0.74 -0.54 -7.14
CA LYS A 180 0.00 -0.86 -8.35
C LYS A 180 -0.53 -2.27 -8.27
N VAL A 181 -1.72 -2.46 -8.83
CA VAL A 181 -2.33 -3.77 -8.91
C VAL A 181 -1.82 -4.50 -10.16
N TYR A 182 -0.71 -5.26 -10.02
CA TYR A 182 -0.29 -6.26 -10.99
C TYR A 182 -0.72 -7.63 -10.48
N ILE A 183 -1.84 -8.18 -10.98
CA ILE A 183 -2.58 -9.20 -10.24
C ILE A 183 -2.44 -10.62 -10.78
N LYS A 184 -1.63 -10.89 -11.78
CA LYS A 184 -1.54 -12.26 -12.31
C LYS A 184 -1.31 -13.36 -11.25
N GLN A 185 -0.79 -12.98 -10.08
CA GLN A 185 -0.46 -13.91 -8.97
C GLN A 185 -1.32 -13.72 -7.70
N LYS A 186 -2.37 -12.86 -7.71
CA LYS A 186 -3.03 -12.41 -6.47
C LYS A 186 -4.50 -12.78 -6.34
N GLU A 187 -4.98 -13.74 -7.11
CA GLU A 187 -6.37 -14.23 -6.96
C GLU A 187 -6.68 -14.68 -5.53
N HIS A 188 -5.69 -15.29 -4.84
CA HIS A 188 -5.85 -15.71 -3.46
C HIS A 188 -6.09 -14.54 -2.49
N GLN A 189 -5.52 -13.36 -2.75
CA GLN A 189 -5.77 -12.16 -1.92
C GLN A 189 -7.21 -11.66 -2.09
N LEU A 190 -7.72 -11.61 -3.32
CA LEU A 190 -9.13 -11.24 -3.55
C LEU A 190 -10.07 -12.23 -2.87
N LYS A 191 -9.82 -13.55 -3.00
CA LYS A 191 -10.59 -14.60 -2.31
C LYS A 191 -10.53 -14.42 -0.80
N PHE A 192 -9.38 -14.06 -0.25
CA PHE A 192 -9.20 -13.82 1.18
C PHE A 192 -10.06 -12.65 1.67
N LEU A 193 -10.04 -11.52 0.96
CA LEU A 193 -10.89 -10.37 1.28
C LEU A 193 -12.39 -10.73 1.22
N GLU A 194 -12.81 -11.50 0.22
CA GLU A 194 -14.19 -11.98 0.11
C GLU A 194 -14.59 -12.89 1.28
N ILE A 195 -13.69 -13.77 1.73
CA ILE A 195 -13.90 -14.64 2.89
C ILE A 195 -14.10 -13.79 4.15
N ILE A 196 -13.24 -12.81 4.42
CA ILE A 196 -13.35 -11.90 5.57
C ILE A 196 -14.73 -11.21 5.54
N ARG A 197 -15.11 -10.64 4.41
CA ARG A 197 -16.40 -9.95 4.29
C ARG A 197 -17.59 -10.87 4.53
N LYS A 198 -17.55 -12.10 4.01
CA LYS A 198 -18.59 -13.10 4.18
C LYS A 198 -18.69 -13.56 5.64
N LEU A 199 -17.57 -13.97 6.24
CA LEU A 199 -17.54 -14.50 7.61
C LEU A 199 -17.92 -13.42 8.65
N SER A 200 -17.52 -12.17 8.43
CA SER A 200 -17.91 -11.05 9.28
C SER A 200 -19.37 -10.62 9.11
N ASN A 201 -20.17 -11.32 8.30
CA ASN A 201 -21.53 -10.92 7.96
C ASN A 201 -21.62 -9.45 7.50
N LYS A 202 -20.65 -9.03 6.69
CA LYS A 202 -20.50 -7.66 6.17
C LYS A 202 -20.20 -6.58 7.23
N LYS A 203 -19.92 -6.96 8.48
CA LYS A 203 -19.49 -6.00 9.52
C LYS A 203 -18.07 -5.50 9.31
N VAL A 204 -17.25 -6.24 8.58
CA VAL A 204 -15.91 -5.79 8.15
C VAL A 204 -15.99 -5.38 6.68
N ASN A 205 -15.74 -4.11 6.40
CA ASN A 205 -15.54 -3.62 5.05
C ASN A 205 -14.14 -4.00 4.56
N VAL A 206 -14.05 -4.51 3.35
CA VAL A 206 -12.79 -4.94 2.77
C VAL A 206 -12.39 -4.02 1.63
N PHE A 207 -11.13 -3.57 1.63
CA PHE A 207 -10.60 -2.63 0.66
C PHE A 207 -9.37 -3.19 -0.05
N LEU A 208 -9.34 -3.03 -1.37
CA LEU A 208 -8.12 -3.09 -2.15
C LEU A 208 -7.72 -1.66 -2.49
N ALA A 209 -6.69 -1.16 -1.83
CA ALA A 209 -6.23 0.22 -1.93
C ALA A 209 -4.98 0.31 -2.82
N SER A 210 -4.89 1.36 -3.62
CA SER A 210 -3.75 1.56 -4.52
C SER A 210 -3.45 3.04 -4.77
N PHE A 211 -2.16 3.37 -4.93
CA PHE A 211 -1.73 4.68 -5.38
C PHE A 211 -2.01 4.93 -6.89
N ALA A 212 -2.38 3.90 -7.62
CA ALA A 212 -2.88 4.07 -8.97
C ALA A 212 -4.33 4.61 -8.98
N PRO A 213 -4.75 5.35 -10.03
CA PRO A 213 -6.14 5.77 -10.18
C PRO A 213 -7.11 4.58 -10.17
N LYS A 214 -8.27 4.73 -9.55
CA LYS A 214 -9.28 3.67 -9.40
C LYS A 214 -9.67 3.02 -10.72
N ASN A 215 -9.88 3.82 -11.76
CA ASN A 215 -10.24 3.31 -13.08
C ASN A 215 -9.16 2.40 -13.66
N VAL A 216 -7.88 2.72 -13.43
CA VAL A 216 -6.73 1.88 -13.86
C VAL A 216 -6.71 0.57 -13.07
N VAL A 217 -6.94 0.63 -11.77
CA VAL A 217 -7.06 -0.58 -10.92
C VAL A 217 -8.18 -1.48 -11.43
N LEU A 218 -9.37 -0.91 -11.66
CA LEU A 218 -10.53 -1.66 -12.16
C LEU A 218 -10.30 -2.27 -13.55
N GLN A 219 -9.65 -1.55 -14.46
CA GLN A 219 -9.29 -2.07 -15.77
C GLN A 219 -8.35 -3.28 -15.66
N HIS A 220 -7.33 -3.21 -14.80
CA HIS A 220 -6.43 -4.34 -14.57
C HIS A 220 -7.16 -5.54 -13.95
N LEU A 221 -8.01 -5.30 -12.94
CA LEU A 221 -8.79 -6.37 -12.32
C LEU A 221 -9.69 -7.08 -13.34
N LYS A 222 -10.41 -6.33 -14.19
CA LYS A 222 -11.26 -6.89 -15.24
C LYS A 222 -10.45 -7.66 -16.31
N ALA A 223 -9.27 -7.17 -16.66
CA ALA A 223 -8.40 -7.84 -17.63
C ALA A 223 -7.84 -9.18 -17.12
N PHE A 224 -7.49 -9.25 -15.82
CA PHE A 224 -6.93 -10.46 -15.23
C PHE A 224 -7.97 -11.45 -14.71
N PHE A 225 -9.15 -10.98 -14.36
CA PHE A 225 -10.25 -11.77 -13.80
C PHE A 225 -11.56 -11.48 -14.56
N PRO A 226 -11.63 -11.83 -15.86
CA PRO A 226 -12.82 -11.59 -16.66
C PRO A 226 -14.02 -12.34 -16.04
N GLY A 227 -15.13 -11.63 -15.88
CA GLY A 227 -16.35 -12.20 -15.31
C GLY A 227 -16.40 -12.35 -13.79
N ARG A 228 -15.33 -11.98 -13.05
CA ARG A 228 -15.37 -12.00 -11.58
C ARG A 228 -16.22 -10.85 -11.04
N ASP A 229 -17.13 -11.18 -10.12
CA ASP A 229 -17.86 -10.18 -9.35
C ASP A 229 -16.93 -9.56 -8.29
N LEU A 230 -16.67 -8.26 -8.41
CA LEU A 230 -15.84 -7.48 -7.49
C LEU A 230 -16.69 -6.64 -6.52
N SER A 231 -18.02 -6.78 -6.54
CA SER A 231 -18.94 -5.97 -5.73
C SER A 231 -18.75 -6.14 -4.21
N GLN A 232 -18.10 -7.23 -3.81
CA GLN A 232 -17.80 -7.53 -2.40
C GLN A 232 -16.53 -6.82 -1.88
N ILE A 233 -15.71 -6.25 -2.78
CA ILE A 233 -14.44 -5.59 -2.44
C ILE A 233 -14.53 -4.12 -2.83
N ASN A 234 -14.29 -3.24 -1.88
CA ASN A 234 -14.21 -1.81 -2.17
C ASN A 234 -12.85 -1.50 -2.82
N ILE A 235 -12.89 -1.06 -4.07
CA ILE A 235 -11.68 -0.63 -4.76
C ILE A 235 -11.44 0.86 -4.46
N MET A 236 -10.27 1.16 -3.89
CA MET A 236 -9.85 2.49 -3.51
C MET A 236 -8.61 2.87 -4.30
N GLY A 237 -8.71 3.88 -5.17
CA GLY A 237 -7.58 4.45 -5.88
C GLY A 237 -7.03 5.69 -5.20
N VAL A 238 -6.04 6.32 -5.81
CA VAL A 238 -5.43 7.55 -5.31
C VAL A 238 -6.45 8.67 -5.04
N ASP A 239 -7.53 8.70 -5.84
CA ASP A 239 -8.59 9.72 -5.71
C ASP A 239 -9.38 9.59 -4.39
N GLU A 240 -9.55 8.35 -3.90
CA GLU A 240 -10.18 8.08 -2.62
C GLU A 240 -9.19 8.11 -1.46
N LEU A 241 -7.96 7.60 -1.67
CA LEU A 241 -6.91 7.57 -0.64
C LEU A 241 -6.57 8.96 -0.11
N ARG A 242 -6.59 9.98 -0.98
CA ARG A 242 -6.38 11.37 -0.57
C ARG A 242 -7.40 11.91 0.43
N ASN A 243 -8.54 11.24 0.59
CA ASN A 243 -9.62 11.64 1.49
C ASN A 243 -9.64 10.87 2.81
N LEU A 244 -8.74 9.90 2.99
CA LEU A 244 -8.52 9.25 4.27
C LEU A 244 -7.96 10.25 5.27
#